data_86abc1d7c87baeb88bffa1ea5d655458
#
_entry.id   86abc1d7c87baeb88bffa1ea5d655458
#
_cell.length_a   1.000
_cell.length_b   1.000
_cell.length_c   1.000
_cell.angle_alpha   90.00
_cell.angle_beta   90.00
_cell.angle_gamma   90.00
#
_symmetry.space_group_name_H-M   'P 1'
#
loop_
_entity.id
_entity.type
_entity.pdbx_description
1 polymer ?
#
loop_
_entity_poly.entity_id
_entity_poly.type
_entity_poly.pdbx_seq_one_letter_code
_entity_poly.pdbx_strand_id
1 'polypeptide(L)'
;EILTKKGFNTGVITTDEISGATPSSFFAHRTDRAMAEEIASDLITSQLKLFISQPTSAVNEIDEAEFHMKSDVKTIGISKEEKVGAWFHTPKEEPFEFYVEKLALATKNGLSFLQNKKMPFFLMTEGAKIDSYGHANDIKGVITESISFDKAITEALKFADADKNTLVIITADHETGGLTIPQGTMAKHEIEADFTTHDHTGTMVPIFAYGPMSQEFQGVYE
;
A
#
# COMPACT_ATOMS: atom_id res chain seq x y z
N GLU A 1 15.70 1.23 -5.59
CA GLU A 1 17.10 1.55 -5.91
C GLU A 1 17.26 2.53 -7.08
N ILE A 2 16.58 2.34 -8.22
CA ILE A 2 16.73 3.22 -9.40
C ILE A 2 16.44 4.68 -9.02
N LEU A 3 15.32 4.93 -8.34
CA LEU A 3 14.92 6.27 -7.93
C LEU A 3 15.83 6.83 -6.84
N THR A 4 16.27 6.02 -5.91
CA THR A 4 17.21 6.43 -4.85
C THR A 4 18.55 6.89 -5.44
N LYS A 5 19.08 6.17 -6.45
CA LYS A 5 20.27 6.59 -7.20
C LYS A 5 20.08 7.92 -7.94
N LYS A 6 18.84 8.30 -8.22
CA LYS A 6 18.46 9.60 -8.82
C LYS A 6 18.15 10.68 -7.78
N GLY A 7 18.39 10.41 -6.50
CA GLY A 7 18.19 11.38 -5.41
C GLY A 7 16.77 11.45 -4.86
N PHE A 8 15.90 10.47 -5.17
CA PHE A 8 14.56 10.41 -4.59
C PHE A 8 14.59 9.76 -3.20
N ASN A 9 13.80 10.28 -2.28
CA ASN A 9 13.39 9.55 -1.11
C ASN A 9 12.33 8.53 -1.47
N THR A 10 12.37 7.35 -0.86
CA THR A 10 11.42 6.27 -1.17
C THR A 10 10.72 5.78 0.09
N GLY A 11 9.45 5.43 -0.06
CA GLY A 11 8.62 4.88 1.02
C GLY A 11 7.70 3.79 0.53
N VAL A 12 7.33 2.90 1.45
CA VAL A 12 6.41 1.78 1.22
C VAL A 12 5.37 1.73 2.35
N ILE A 13 4.10 1.67 1.97
CA ILE A 13 2.97 1.48 2.88
C ILE A 13 2.14 0.31 2.35
N THR A 14 1.85 -0.68 3.18
CA THR A 14 1.06 -1.85 2.78
C THR A 14 0.21 -2.37 3.93
N THR A 15 -0.96 -2.90 3.62
CA THR A 15 -1.77 -3.65 4.61
C THR A 15 -1.31 -5.09 4.79
N ASP A 16 -0.25 -5.52 4.11
CA ASP A 16 0.44 -6.80 4.31
C ASP A 16 1.66 -6.66 5.23
N GLU A 17 2.37 -7.77 5.46
CA GLU A 17 3.70 -7.76 6.06
C GLU A 17 4.72 -7.09 5.14
N ILE A 18 5.74 -6.47 5.69
CA ILE A 18 6.79 -5.80 4.88
C ILE A 18 7.57 -6.78 4.00
N SER A 19 7.62 -8.05 4.37
CA SER A 19 8.21 -9.14 3.59
C SER A 19 7.31 -9.68 2.48
N GLY A 20 6.06 -9.21 2.37
CA GLY A 20 5.16 -9.55 1.28
C GLY A 20 5.76 -9.24 -0.10
N ALA A 21 5.28 -9.91 -1.15
CA ALA A 21 5.88 -9.83 -2.49
C ALA A 21 5.92 -8.40 -3.05
N THR A 22 4.80 -7.68 -2.96
CA THR A 22 4.71 -6.31 -3.48
C THR A 22 5.62 -5.34 -2.73
N PRO A 23 5.51 -5.16 -1.40
CA PRO A 23 6.36 -4.22 -0.68
C PRO A 23 7.84 -4.56 -0.83
N SER A 24 8.23 -5.84 -0.73
CA SER A 24 9.62 -6.25 -0.78
C SER A 24 10.28 -6.03 -2.14
N SER A 25 9.53 -6.08 -3.24
CA SER A 25 10.06 -5.81 -4.59
C SER A 25 10.63 -4.39 -4.74
N PHE A 26 10.28 -3.46 -3.86
CA PHE A 26 10.79 -2.09 -3.87
C PHE A 26 12.13 -1.92 -3.14
N PHE A 27 12.56 -2.88 -2.32
CA PHE A 27 13.80 -2.77 -1.54
C PHE A 27 14.67 -4.03 -1.52
N ALA A 28 14.10 -5.22 -1.67
CA ALA A 28 14.83 -6.49 -1.62
C ALA A 28 15.13 -7.03 -3.04
N HIS A 29 16.18 -7.86 -3.13
CA HIS A 29 16.62 -8.52 -4.37
C HIS A 29 16.85 -10.01 -4.11
N ARG A 30 15.78 -10.74 -3.84
CA ARG A 30 15.80 -12.18 -3.58
C ARG A 30 15.16 -12.95 -4.73
N THR A 31 15.61 -14.18 -4.94
CA THR A 31 15.15 -15.04 -6.02
C THR A 31 13.83 -15.75 -5.73
N ASP A 32 13.44 -15.79 -4.45
CA ASP A 32 12.22 -16.44 -3.99
C ASP A 32 11.54 -15.59 -2.91
N ARG A 33 10.23 -15.36 -3.04
CA ARG A 33 9.42 -14.65 -2.06
C ARG A 33 9.32 -15.38 -0.71
N ALA A 34 9.58 -16.68 -0.67
CA ALA A 34 9.61 -17.49 0.54
C ALA A 34 10.84 -17.22 1.43
N MET A 35 11.84 -16.47 0.95
CA MET A 35 13.03 -16.07 1.71
C MET A 35 12.73 -14.89 2.65
N ALA A 36 11.73 -15.06 3.53
CA ALA A 36 11.18 -13.97 4.33
C ALA A 36 12.19 -13.33 5.30
N GLU A 37 13.10 -14.14 5.91
CA GLU A 37 14.12 -13.64 6.82
C GLU A 37 15.17 -12.81 6.09
N GLU A 38 15.63 -13.25 4.92
CA GLU A 38 16.59 -12.52 4.09
C GLU A 38 15.99 -11.24 3.52
N ILE A 39 14.72 -11.28 3.11
CA ILE A 39 13.96 -10.12 2.66
C ILE A 39 13.84 -9.10 3.81
N ALA A 40 13.52 -9.56 5.01
CA ALA A 40 13.44 -8.70 6.19
C ALA A 40 14.81 -8.08 6.54
N SER A 41 15.89 -8.83 6.38
CA SER A 41 17.27 -8.33 6.56
C SER A 41 17.60 -7.24 5.51
N ASP A 42 17.13 -7.38 4.27
CA ASP A 42 17.34 -6.37 3.23
C ASP A 42 16.64 -5.03 3.56
N LEU A 43 15.53 -5.06 4.32
CA LEU A 43 14.87 -3.84 4.79
C LEU A 43 15.84 -2.97 5.61
N ILE A 44 16.58 -3.57 6.53
CA ILE A 44 17.51 -2.88 7.44
C ILE A 44 18.56 -2.12 6.66
N THR A 45 19.12 -2.73 5.62
CA THR A 45 20.15 -2.14 4.77
C THR A 45 19.61 -1.30 3.63
N SER A 46 18.29 -1.27 3.45
CA SER A 46 17.63 -0.55 2.37
C SER A 46 17.80 0.96 2.47
N GLN A 47 17.59 1.65 1.35
CA GLN A 47 17.58 3.11 1.29
C GLN A 47 16.18 3.71 1.52
N LEU A 48 15.19 2.89 1.91
CA LEU A 48 13.86 3.39 2.26
C LEU A 48 13.94 4.42 3.39
N LYS A 49 13.16 5.48 3.27
CA LYS A 49 13.00 6.49 4.32
C LYS A 49 11.77 6.23 5.18
N LEU A 50 10.83 5.46 4.66
CA LEU A 50 9.57 5.17 5.30
C LEU A 50 9.12 3.75 4.98
N PHE A 51 8.68 3.01 6.00
CA PHE A 51 7.79 1.88 5.81
C PHE A 51 6.65 1.90 6.84
N ILE A 52 5.46 1.44 6.42
CA ILE A 52 4.32 1.16 7.30
C ILE A 52 3.69 -0.13 6.80
N SER A 53 3.60 -1.14 7.67
CA SER A 53 3.09 -2.47 7.28
C SER A 53 2.49 -3.22 8.47
N GLN A 54 1.97 -4.42 8.24
CA GLN A 54 1.72 -5.35 9.34
C GLN A 54 3.06 -5.83 9.93
N PRO A 55 3.09 -6.13 11.22
CA PRO A 55 4.25 -6.76 11.82
C PRO A 55 4.50 -8.13 11.19
N THR A 56 5.77 -8.49 11.03
CA THR A 56 6.18 -9.79 10.51
C THR A 56 7.03 -10.52 11.54
N SER A 57 6.86 -11.83 11.64
CA SER A 57 7.69 -12.68 12.49
C SER A 57 9.13 -12.80 11.99
N ALA A 58 9.37 -12.48 10.71
CA ALA A 58 10.71 -12.49 10.11
C ALA A 58 11.59 -11.32 10.58
N VAL A 59 10.98 -10.26 11.14
CA VAL A 59 11.70 -9.12 11.73
C VAL A 59 11.37 -9.06 13.21
N ASN A 60 12.14 -9.78 14.01
CA ASN A 60 11.93 -9.82 15.47
C ASN A 60 12.36 -8.52 16.17
N GLU A 61 13.34 -7.81 15.61
CA GLU A 61 13.80 -6.51 16.11
C GLU A 61 14.36 -5.73 14.93
N ILE A 62 13.66 -4.67 14.50
CA ILE A 62 14.29 -3.66 13.66
C ILE A 62 15.13 -2.82 14.61
N ASP A 63 16.43 -2.81 14.37
CA ASP A 63 17.35 -1.96 15.13
C ASP A 63 16.90 -0.50 15.00
N GLU A 64 16.57 0.14 16.12
CA GLU A 64 16.18 1.55 16.16
C GLU A 64 17.26 2.48 15.57
N ALA A 65 18.50 1.99 15.45
CA ALA A 65 19.57 2.70 14.76
C ALA A 65 19.31 2.86 13.26
N GLU A 66 18.54 1.94 12.65
CA GLU A 66 18.23 1.99 11.20
C GLU A 66 16.88 2.67 10.90
N PHE A 67 15.84 2.35 11.66
CA PHE A 67 14.52 2.98 11.54
C PHE A 67 14.01 3.41 12.91
N HIS A 68 13.66 4.69 13.03
CA HIS A 68 12.99 5.17 14.23
C HIS A 68 11.52 4.72 14.23
N MET A 69 11.22 3.69 15.04
CA MET A 69 9.89 3.09 15.09
C MET A 69 8.88 4.01 15.78
N LYS A 70 7.72 4.21 15.16
CA LYS A 70 6.61 5.00 15.70
C LYS A 70 5.48 4.07 16.13
N SER A 71 4.99 4.26 17.34
CA SER A 71 3.82 3.54 17.86
C SER A 71 2.48 4.09 17.35
N ASP A 72 2.46 5.34 16.88
CA ASP A 72 1.28 5.97 16.31
C ASP A 72 1.61 6.57 14.93
N VAL A 73 0.95 6.06 13.91
CA VAL A 73 1.07 6.50 12.51
C VAL A 73 0.83 8.01 12.36
N LYS A 74 0.00 8.62 13.21
CA LYS A 74 -0.27 10.07 13.21
C LYS A 74 0.98 10.91 13.48
N THR A 75 1.96 10.36 14.18
CA THR A 75 3.21 11.08 14.51
C THR A 75 4.24 11.05 13.39
N ILE A 76 4.05 10.21 12.37
CA ILE A 76 4.99 10.06 11.26
C ILE A 76 5.12 11.36 10.48
N GLY A 77 4.00 12.00 10.11
CA GLY A 77 3.99 13.18 9.26
C GLY A 77 4.77 14.38 9.80
N ILE A 78 4.97 14.46 11.10
CA ILE A 78 5.73 15.53 11.77
C ILE A 78 7.13 15.10 12.23
N SER A 79 7.52 13.87 11.99
CA SER A 79 8.80 13.31 12.41
C SER A 79 9.97 14.03 11.72
N LYS A 80 11.05 14.26 12.46
CA LYS A 80 12.32 14.82 11.96
C LYS A 80 13.39 13.76 11.70
N GLU A 81 13.09 12.52 12.05
CA GLU A 81 14.01 11.40 11.90
C GLU A 81 14.35 11.14 10.42
N GLU A 82 15.52 10.58 10.18
CA GLU A 82 16.00 10.30 8.82
C GLU A 82 15.20 9.17 8.18
N LYS A 83 14.99 8.07 8.91
CA LYS A 83 14.17 6.93 8.52
C LYS A 83 13.14 6.64 9.61
N VAL A 84 11.93 6.33 9.20
CA VAL A 84 10.80 6.04 10.09
C VAL A 84 10.13 4.74 9.69
N GLY A 85 9.88 3.87 10.67
CA GLY A 85 9.08 2.68 10.52
C GLY A 85 7.84 2.72 11.43
N ALA A 86 6.77 2.05 11.04
CA ALA A 86 5.64 1.77 11.92
C ALA A 86 4.95 0.46 11.55
N TRP A 87 4.46 -0.21 12.57
CA TRP A 87 3.56 -1.34 12.40
C TRP A 87 2.11 -0.89 12.49
N PHE A 88 1.25 -1.41 11.62
CA PHE A 88 -0.17 -1.28 11.81
C PHE A 88 -0.57 -2.01 13.09
N HIS A 89 -1.07 -1.25 14.05
CA HIS A 89 -1.71 -1.83 15.21
C HIS A 89 -3.15 -2.17 14.84
N THR A 90 -3.51 -3.45 14.91
CA THR A 90 -4.88 -3.91 14.66
C THR A 90 -5.39 -4.53 15.97
N PRO A 91 -6.01 -3.72 16.86
CA PRO A 91 -6.68 -4.26 18.03
C PRO A 91 -7.78 -5.24 17.60
N LYS A 92 -8.05 -6.26 18.42
CA LYS A 92 -9.00 -7.33 18.08
C LYS A 92 -10.47 -6.86 17.96
N GLU A 93 -10.79 -5.65 18.40
CA GLU A 93 -12.17 -5.13 18.53
C GLU A 93 -12.27 -3.67 18.07
N GLU A 94 -11.68 -3.32 16.93
CA GLU A 94 -11.83 -1.97 16.39
C GLU A 94 -13.13 -1.82 15.57
N PRO A 95 -13.79 -0.64 15.67
CA PRO A 95 -14.93 -0.32 14.82
C PRO A 95 -14.56 -0.36 13.34
N PHE A 96 -15.53 -0.71 12.49
CA PHE A 96 -15.36 -0.75 11.03
C PHE A 96 -14.78 0.55 10.47
N GLU A 97 -15.22 1.70 10.96
CA GLU A 97 -14.76 3.02 10.55
C GLU A 97 -13.27 3.20 10.79
N PHE A 98 -12.76 2.73 11.91
CA PHE A 98 -11.32 2.79 12.20
C PHE A 98 -10.53 1.91 11.24
N TYR A 99 -11.02 0.70 10.98
CA TYR A 99 -10.36 -0.24 10.11
C TYR A 99 -10.18 0.30 8.69
N VAL A 100 -11.24 0.91 8.11
CA VAL A 100 -11.18 1.46 6.75
C VAL A 100 -10.40 2.79 6.64
N GLU A 101 -10.16 3.49 7.75
CA GLU A 101 -9.40 4.74 7.76
C GLU A 101 -7.88 4.55 7.93
N LYS A 102 -7.43 3.38 8.40
CA LYS A 102 -6.02 3.17 8.77
C LYS A 102 -5.04 3.38 7.61
N LEU A 103 -5.36 2.86 6.42
CA LEU A 103 -4.50 3.00 5.24
C LEU A 103 -4.47 4.44 4.73
N ALA A 104 -5.62 5.11 4.74
CA ALA A 104 -5.72 6.53 4.39
C ALA A 104 -4.89 7.41 5.33
N LEU A 105 -4.97 7.13 6.64
CA LEU A 105 -4.18 7.85 7.64
C LEU A 105 -2.68 7.62 7.46
N ALA A 106 -2.27 6.39 7.18
CA ALA A 106 -0.88 6.04 6.88
C ALA A 106 -0.38 6.77 5.63
N THR A 107 -1.16 6.74 4.55
CA THR A 107 -0.86 7.42 3.29
C THR A 107 -0.68 8.92 3.48
N LYS A 108 -1.63 9.57 4.16
CA LYS A 108 -1.56 11.01 4.48
C LYS A 108 -0.29 11.38 5.25
N ASN A 109 0.01 10.64 6.31
CA ASN A 109 1.19 10.94 7.14
C ASN A 109 2.49 10.55 6.45
N GLY A 110 2.50 9.49 5.64
CA GLY A 110 3.65 9.11 4.82
C GLY A 110 4.00 10.17 3.78
N LEU A 111 3.01 10.69 3.06
CA LEU A 111 3.17 11.79 2.11
C LEU A 111 3.73 13.05 2.80
N SER A 112 3.16 13.43 3.95
CA SER A 112 3.64 14.58 4.72
C SER A 112 5.08 14.40 5.20
N PHE A 113 5.45 13.19 5.65
CA PHE A 113 6.81 12.88 6.08
C PHE A 113 7.81 13.02 4.93
N LEU A 114 7.52 12.43 3.78
CA LEU A 114 8.42 12.48 2.61
C LEU A 114 8.52 13.89 2.05
N GLN A 115 7.43 14.65 1.98
CA GLN A 115 7.41 16.05 1.56
C GLN A 115 8.28 16.93 2.47
N ASN A 116 8.25 16.71 3.78
CA ASN A 116 9.04 17.47 4.75
C ASN A 116 10.55 17.29 4.60
N LYS A 117 11.01 16.23 3.89
CA LYS A 117 12.41 16.03 3.52
C LYS A 117 12.89 16.98 2.42
N LYS A 118 11.98 17.68 1.74
CA LYS A 118 12.30 18.66 0.67
C LYS A 118 13.13 18.08 -0.49
N MET A 119 12.97 16.81 -0.75
CA MET A 119 13.57 16.05 -1.86
C MET A 119 12.45 15.42 -2.69
N PRO A 120 12.67 15.17 -3.98
CA PRO A 120 11.77 14.34 -4.75
C PRO A 120 11.52 13.00 -4.04
N PHE A 121 10.32 12.46 -4.14
CA PHE A 121 10.02 11.19 -3.48
C PHE A 121 9.16 10.27 -4.33
N PHE A 122 9.20 9.00 -4.01
CA PHE A 122 8.31 7.96 -4.49
C PHE A 122 7.70 7.25 -3.28
N LEU A 123 6.39 7.14 -3.27
CA LEU A 123 5.65 6.39 -2.26
C LEU A 123 4.80 5.33 -2.95
N MET A 124 5.00 4.07 -2.59
CA MET A 124 4.09 2.98 -2.92
C MET A 124 3.12 2.79 -1.76
N THR A 125 1.82 2.70 -2.06
CA THR A 125 0.77 2.39 -1.09
C THR A 125 -0.08 1.26 -1.61
N GLU A 126 -0.28 0.21 -0.81
CA GLU A 126 -0.93 -1.02 -1.22
C GLU A 126 -2.09 -1.40 -0.30
N GLY A 127 -3.23 -1.69 -0.90
CA GLY A 127 -4.35 -2.38 -0.26
C GLY A 127 -4.26 -3.89 -0.48
N ALA A 128 -3.25 -4.54 0.11
CA ALA A 128 -2.89 -5.93 -0.15
C ALA A 128 -3.98 -6.95 0.20
N LYS A 129 -4.84 -6.64 1.17
CA LYS A 129 -5.86 -7.59 1.64
C LYS A 129 -7.06 -7.73 0.69
N ILE A 130 -7.19 -6.88 -0.33
CA ILE A 130 -8.17 -7.06 -1.43
C ILE A 130 -7.92 -8.44 -2.06
N ASP A 131 -6.67 -8.73 -2.42
CA ASP A 131 -6.25 -10.03 -2.96
C ASP A 131 -6.52 -11.18 -2.00
N SER A 132 -6.12 -11.05 -0.73
CA SER A 132 -6.34 -12.09 0.27
C SER A 132 -7.81 -12.51 0.41
N TYR A 133 -8.73 -11.53 0.39
CA TYR A 133 -10.16 -11.79 0.44
C TYR A 133 -10.73 -12.28 -0.91
N GLY A 134 -10.11 -11.90 -2.03
CA GLY A 134 -10.36 -12.49 -3.35
C GLY A 134 -10.08 -13.99 -3.35
N HIS A 135 -8.91 -14.41 -2.89
CA HIS A 135 -8.54 -15.82 -2.71
C HIS A 135 -9.48 -16.57 -1.77
N ALA A 136 -9.98 -15.92 -0.73
CA ALA A 136 -10.96 -16.50 0.21
C ALA A 136 -12.39 -16.55 -0.35
N ASN A 137 -12.67 -15.91 -1.49
CA ASN A 137 -14.01 -15.69 -2.04
C ASN A 137 -14.95 -15.00 -1.04
N ASP A 138 -14.38 -14.06 -0.26
CA ASP A 138 -15.09 -13.28 0.75
C ASP A 138 -15.40 -11.87 0.23
N ILE A 139 -16.59 -11.69 -0.32
CA ILE A 139 -17.04 -10.39 -0.89
C ILE A 139 -17.06 -9.28 0.16
N LYS A 140 -17.36 -9.57 1.43
CA LYS A 140 -17.38 -8.55 2.48
C LYS A 140 -15.99 -8.03 2.76
N GLY A 141 -15.01 -8.92 2.81
CA GLY A 141 -13.60 -8.56 2.94
C GLY A 141 -13.12 -7.75 1.74
N VAL A 142 -13.41 -8.19 0.51
CA VAL A 142 -13.05 -7.45 -0.72
C VAL A 142 -13.62 -6.04 -0.70
N ILE A 143 -14.91 -5.86 -0.36
CA ILE A 143 -15.55 -4.54 -0.28
C ILE A 143 -14.86 -3.67 0.79
N THR A 144 -14.64 -4.22 1.98
CA THR A 144 -14.04 -3.49 3.10
C THR A 144 -12.65 -2.97 2.75
N GLU A 145 -11.80 -3.83 2.20
CA GLU A 145 -10.44 -3.46 1.80
C GLU A 145 -10.42 -2.49 0.60
N SER A 146 -11.34 -2.66 -0.35
CA SER A 146 -11.49 -1.73 -1.48
C SER A 146 -11.90 -0.34 -1.00
N ILE A 147 -12.81 -0.22 -0.03
CA ILE A 147 -13.18 1.06 0.58
C ILE A 147 -11.98 1.67 1.33
N SER A 148 -11.20 0.86 2.04
CA SER A 148 -9.99 1.32 2.73
C SER A 148 -8.96 1.87 1.73
N PHE A 149 -8.77 1.19 0.61
CA PHE A 149 -7.85 1.62 -0.45
C PHE A 149 -8.35 2.89 -1.16
N ASP A 150 -9.65 2.99 -1.47
CA ASP A 150 -10.25 4.19 -2.06
C ASP A 150 -10.05 5.44 -1.18
N LYS A 151 -10.15 5.29 0.15
CA LYS A 151 -9.84 6.37 1.08
C LYS A 151 -8.36 6.77 1.05
N ALA A 152 -7.45 5.82 0.88
CA ALA A 152 -6.03 6.11 0.72
C ALA A 152 -5.75 6.85 -0.60
N ILE A 153 -6.38 6.43 -1.71
CA ILE A 153 -6.37 7.14 -2.99
C ILE A 153 -6.87 8.58 -2.81
N THR A 154 -7.95 8.77 -2.08
CA THR A 154 -8.48 10.11 -1.78
C THR A 154 -7.44 11.03 -1.12
N GLU A 155 -6.67 10.54 -0.15
CA GLU A 155 -5.59 11.32 0.48
C GLU A 155 -4.43 11.60 -0.49
N ALA A 156 -4.08 10.67 -1.36
CA ALA A 156 -3.08 10.88 -2.41
C ALA A 156 -3.52 11.96 -3.43
N LEU A 157 -4.78 11.93 -3.86
CA LEU A 157 -5.34 12.92 -4.77
C LEU A 157 -5.42 14.32 -4.13
N LYS A 158 -5.85 14.43 -2.85
CA LYS A 158 -5.82 15.70 -2.10
C LYS A 158 -4.40 16.27 -2.00
N PHE A 159 -3.43 15.40 -1.77
CA PHE A 159 -2.02 15.80 -1.73
C PHE A 159 -1.56 16.33 -3.09
N ALA A 160 -1.85 15.60 -4.19
CA ALA A 160 -1.48 15.98 -5.54
C ALA A 160 -2.15 17.31 -5.94
N ASP A 161 -3.40 17.52 -5.54
CA ASP A 161 -4.13 18.77 -5.77
C ASP A 161 -3.52 19.96 -5.06
N ALA A 162 -2.99 19.77 -3.87
CA ALA A 162 -2.32 20.83 -3.11
C ALA A 162 -0.90 21.09 -3.65
N ASP A 163 -0.16 20.04 -3.97
CA ASP A 163 1.24 20.10 -4.42
C ASP A 163 1.39 20.55 -5.87
N LYS A 164 0.45 20.17 -6.74
CA LYS A 164 0.44 20.43 -8.21
C LYS A 164 1.62 19.86 -9.00
N ASN A 165 2.50 19.10 -8.35
CA ASN A 165 3.70 18.52 -8.94
C ASN A 165 3.83 17.00 -8.66
N THR A 166 2.76 16.39 -8.16
CA THR A 166 2.70 14.96 -7.84
C THR A 166 1.89 14.21 -8.90
N LEU A 167 2.49 13.17 -9.49
CA LEU A 167 1.80 12.18 -10.32
C LEU A 167 1.30 11.06 -9.41
N VAL A 168 0.00 10.76 -9.48
CA VAL A 168 -0.64 9.62 -8.83
C VAL A 168 -0.96 8.58 -9.89
N ILE A 169 -0.53 7.35 -9.67
CA ILE A 169 -0.86 6.19 -10.52
C ILE A 169 -1.58 5.17 -9.65
N ILE A 170 -2.70 4.65 -10.13
CA ILE A 170 -3.53 3.68 -9.44
C ILE A 170 -3.70 2.49 -10.38
N THR A 171 -3.31 1.32 -9.94
CA THR A 171 -3.42 0.07 -10.70
C THR A 171 -3.48 -1.13 -9.76
N ALA A 172 -3.66 -2.31 -10.31
CA ALA A 172 -3.42 -3.59 -9.65
C ALA A 172 -2.38 -4.37 -10.45
N ASP A 173 -1.78 -5.38 -9.83
CA ASP A 173 -0.87 -6.34 -10.46
C ASP A 173 -1.64 -7.43 -11.20
N HIS A 174 -2.81 -7.84 -10.69
CA HIS A 174 -3.73 -8.83 -11.29
C HIS A 174 -5.14 -8.72 -10.71
N GLU A 175 -6.05 -9.48 -11.27
CA GLU A 175 -7.36 -9.79 -10.71
C GLU A 175 -7.28 -11.10 -9.91
N THR A 176 -8.10 -11.25 -8.86
CA THR A 176 -8.16 -12.42 -7.99
C THR A 176 -9.59 -12.87 -7.75
N GLY A 177 -9.82 -14.18 -7.85
CA GLY A 177 -11.10 -14.82 -7.55
C GLY A 177 -12.04 -14.95 -8.75
N GLY A 178 -11.77 -14.28 -9.86
CA GLY A 178 -12.71 -14.21 -10.99
C GLY A 178 -14.03 -13.59 -10.56
N LEU A 179 -13.97 -12.55 -9.74
CA LEU A 179 -15.12 -11.90 -9.12
C LEU A 179 -16.01 -11.24 -10.16
N THR A 180 -17.29 -11.56 -10.11
CA THR A 180 -18.35 -10.89 -10.86
C THR A 180 -19.47 -10.42 -9.93
N ILE A 181 -20.16 -9.37 -10.33
CA ILE A 181 -21.30 -8.82 -9.61
C ILE A 181 -22.54 -8.97 -10.50
N PRO A 182 -23.23 -10.14 -10.46
CA PRO A 182 -24.36 -10.39 -11.33
C PRO A 182 -25.57 -9.52 -10.98
N GLN A 183 -25.76 -9.19 -9.71
CA GLN A 183 -26.89 -8.38 -9.25
C GLN A 183 -26.55 -7.56 -8.01
N GLY A 184 -27.41 -6.58 -7.72
CA GLY A 184 -27.39 -5.79 -6.51
C GLY A 184 -28.56 -4.85 -6.42
N THR A 185 -28.91 -4.43 -5.22
CA THR A 185 -30.00 -3.49 -4.95
C THR A 185 -29.49 -2.31 -4.13
N MET A 186 -29.26 -1.18 -4.79
CA MET A 186 -28.77 0.04 -4.15
C MET A 186 -29.66 0.47 -2.97
N ALA A 187 -30.99 0.40 -3.13
CA ALA A 187 -31.94 0.82 -2.08
C ALA A 187 -31.88 -0.04 -0.81
N LYS A 188 -31.37 -1.27 -0.91
CA LYS A 188 -31.23 -2.19 0.23
C LYS A 188 -29.78 -2.35 0.69
N HIS A 189 -28.83 -1.73 -0.03
CA HIS A 189 -27.39 -1.94 0.16
C HIS A 189 -26.99 -3.43 0.06
N GLU A 190 -27.64 -4.15 -0.85
CA GLU A 190 -27.37 -5.56 -1.11
C GLU A 190 -26.56 -5.70 -2.39
N ILE A 191 -25.59 -6.62 -2.38
CA ILE A 191 -24.78 -7.01 -3.52
C ILE A 191 -24.71 -8.53 -3.59
N GLU A 192 -24.92 -9.09 -4.77
CA GLU A 192 -24.64 -10.50 -5.06
C GLU A 192 -23.30 -10.58 -5.77
N ALA A 193 -22.47 -11.52 -5.36
CA ALA A 193 -21.15 -11.72 -5.91
C ALA A 193 -20.91 -13.20 -6.19
N ASP A 194 -20.37 -13.49 -7.38
CA ASP A 194 -19.94 -14.81 -7.77
C ASP A 194 -18.42 -14.82 -7.97
N PHE A 195 -17.78 -15.88 -7.47
CA PHE A 195 -16.36 -16.14 -7.67
C PHE A 195 -16.20 -17.41 -8.50
N THR A 196 -15.28 -17.41 -9.44
CA THR A 196 -15.06 -18.55 -10.35
C THR A 196 -13.81 -19.36 -9.99
N THR A 197 -12.93 -18.83 -9.17
CA THR A 197 -11.68 -19.46 -8.74
C THR A 197 -11.26 -18.97 -7.35
N HIS A 198 -10.24 -19.60 -6.77
CA HIS A 198 -9.50 -19.12 -5.60
C HIS A 198 -8.11 -18.59 -5.98
N ASP A 199 -7.83 -18.47 -7.28
CA ASP A 199 -6.55 -18.03 -7.83
C ASP A 199 -6.70 -16.72 -8.61
N HIS A 200 -5.60 -16.24 -9.14
CA HIS A 200 -5.58 -15.08 -10.04
C HIS A 200 -6.22 -15.44 -11.39
N THR A 201 -6.73 -14.43 -12.08
CA THR A 201 -7.19 -14.57 -13.46
C THR A 201 -6.39 -13.69 -14.40
N GLY A 202 -6.43 -14.00 -15.71
CA GLY A 202 -5.81 -13.19 -16.76
C GLY A 202 -6.66 -11.99 -17.20
N THR A 203 -7.64 -11.57 -16.42
CA THR A 203 -8.44 -10.40 -16.71
C THR A 203 -7.58 -9.14 -16.63
N MET A 204 -7.69 -8.26 -17.63
CA MET A 204 -6.98 -6.98 -17.62
C MET A 204 -7.43 -6.14 -16.44
N VAL A 205 -6.46 -5.54 -15.76
CA VAL A 205 -6.71 -4.59 -14.67
C VAL A 205 -6.57 -3.15 -15.16
N PRO A 206 -7.37 -2.20 -14.64
CA PRO A 206 -7.30 -0.82 -15.08
C PRO A 206 -6.06 -0.12 -14.53
N ILE A 207 -5.59 0.88 -15.30
CA ILE A 207 -4.64 1.87 -14.82
C ILE A 207 -5.30 3.26 -14.87
N PHE A 208 -5.18 4.01 -13.78
CA PHE A 208 -5.60 5.40 -13.71
C PHE A 208 -4.40 6.26 -13.35
N ALA A 209 -4.31 7.43 -13.96
CA ALA A 209 -3.26 8.39 -13.67
C ALA A 209 -3.84 9.79 -13.49
N TYR A 210 -3.31 10.55 -12.53
CA TYR A 210 -3.72 11.91 -12.22
C TYR A 210 -2.50 12.79 -11.91
N GLY A 211 -2.51 14.03 -12.41
CA GLY A 211 -1.44 14.99 -12.21
C GLY A 211 -0.52 15.15 -13.42
N PRO A 212 0.67 15.74 -13.26
CA PRO A 212 1.62 15.95 -14.35
C PRO A 212 1.96 14.65 -15.06
N MET A 213 2.01 14.67 -16.40
CA MET A 213 2.32 13.54 -17.27
C MET A 213 1.29 12.39 -17.22
N SER A 214 0.11 12.57 -16.63
CA SER A 214 -0.91 11.52 -16.58
C SER A 214 -1.37 11.02 -17.95
N GLN A 215 -1.29 11.87 -18.98
CA GLN A 215 -1.61 11.50 -20.37
C GLN A 215 -0.69 10.41 -20.96
N GLU A 216 0.49 10.19 -20.40
CA GLU A 216 1.42 9.15 -20.85
C GLU A 216 0.94 7.72 -20.45
N PHE A 217 -0.05 7.61 -19.59
CA PHE A 217 -0.59 6.35 -19.08
C PHE A 217 -1.89 5.94 -19.80
N GLN A 218 -2.02 6.24 -21.08
CA GLN A 218 -3.15 5.84 -21.91
C GLN A 218 -2.79 4.63 -22.76
N GLY A 219 -3.69 3.66 -22.87
CA GLY A 219 -3.51 2.50 -23.72
C GLY A 219 -3.62 1.17 -22.97
N VAL A 220 -3.08 0.12 -23.59
CA VAL A 220 -2.97 -1.23 -23.03
C VAL A 220 -1.48 -1.57 -22.98
N TYR A 221 -1.02 -2.04 -21.84
CA TYR A 221 0.38 -2.39 -21.61
C TYR A 221 0.49 -3.85 -21.13
N GLU A 222 1.66 -4.43 -21.31
CA GLU A 222 2.08 -5.69 -20.69
C GLU A 222 3.07 -5.40 -19.56
#